data_570fe1e8eea085b77ab43c5ffe460e1d
#
_entry.id   570fe1e8eea085b77ab43c5ffe460e1d
#
_cell.length_a   1.000
_cell.length_b   1.000
_cell.length_c   1.000
_cell.angle_alpha   90.00
_cell.angle_beta   90.00
_cell.angle_gamma   90.00
#
_symmetry.space_group_name_H-M   'P 1'
#
loop_
_entity.id
_entity.type
_entity.pdbx_description
1 polymer ?
#
loop_
_entity_poly.entity_id
_entity_poly.type
_entity_poly.pdbx_seq_one_letter_code
_entity_poly.pdbx_strand_id
1 'polypeptide(L)'
;MNSITLAEYIRSRKLTLAGYDFKSTEIKVLDASVKYGYDSPTAFTRAFQSFHGMSPTEARKESAVLKVYPRMNFVEDNDIKWRVEHKEGFRLLGVRRSISCINGENFRAIPAFWNEVMQNGRLAQIISYTESHKPSGTFGVFGNYQDGRMDYYIAGVTDRPAGRGLEAIEIPPAAWAVFECVGPMPGAIQKGWRFLNEEWVIKYPFDHADCPEIEWYSAGNSFAEDYKSEIWIPIL
;
A
#
# COMPACT_ATOMS: atom_id res chain seq x y z
N MET A 1 8.95 -29.04 4.08
CA MET A 1 7.96 -28.15 3.43
C MET A 1 7.09 -29.03 2.55
N ASN A 2 5.79 -29.11 2.83
CA ASN A 2 4.89 -29.86 1.95
C ASN A 2 4.71 -29.06 0.65
N SER A 3 5.26 -29.56 -0.44
CA SER A 3 5.02 -29.00 -1.77
C SER A 3 3.57 -29.26 -2.15
N ILE A 4 2.79 -28.21 -2.33
CA ILE A 4 1.43 -28.32 -2.87
C ILE A 4 1.47 -28.04 -4.37
N THR A 5 0.58 -28.68 -5.12
CA THR A 5 0.47 -28.42 -6.56
C THR A 5 -0.23 -27.09 -6.82
N LEU A 6 0.03 -26.47 -7.98
CA LEU A 6 -0.66 -25.25 -8.40
C LEU A 6 -2.18 -25.41 -8.41
N ALA A 7 -2.66 -26.60 -8.82
CA ALA A 7 -4.11 -26.90 -8.83
C ALA A 7 -4.71 -26.93 -7.42
N GLU A 8 -4.02 -27.50 -6.44
CA GLU A 8 -4.44 -27.52 -5.04
C GLU A 8 -4.42 -26.10 -4.45
N TYR A 9 -3.41 -25.30 -4.79
CA TYR A 9 -3.35 -23.91 -4.39
C TYR A 9 -4.55 -23.12 -4.92
N ILE A 10 -4.81 -23.17 -6.24
CA ILE A 10 -5.93 -22.47 -6.88
C ILE A 10 -7.26 -22.89 -6.24
N ARG A 11 -7.46 -24.21 -6.02
CA ARG A 11 -8.65 -24.73 -5.36
C ARG A 11 -8.83 -24.15 -3.96
N SER A 12 -7.79 -24.19 -3.14
CA SER A 12 -7.82 -23.70 -1.75
C SER A 12 -8.09 -22.19 -1.68
N ARG A 13 -7.52 -21.41 -2.62
CA ARG A 13 -7.79 -19.97 -2.73
C ARG A 13 -9.24 -19.68 -3.13
N LYS A 14 -9.77 -20.39 -4.12
CA LYS A 14 -11.17 -20.26 -4.54
C LYS A 14 -12.13 -20.53 -3.37
N LEU A 15 -11.87 -21.58 -2.58
CA LEU A 15 -12.69 -21.93 -1.42
C LEU A 15 -12.57 -20.90 -0.30
N THR A 16 -11.39 -20.35 -0.06
CA THR A 16 -11.20 -19.23 0.88
C THR A 16 -12.05 -18.02 0.49
N LEU A 17 -12.00 -17.61 -0.77
CA LEU A 17 -12.77 -16.47 -1.29
C LEU A 17 -14.29 -16.76 -1.22
N ALA A 18 -14.70 -17.98 -1.53
CA ALA A 18 -16.09 -18.40 -1.39
C ALA A 18 -16.56 -18.29 0.08
N GLY A 19 -15.71 -18.65 1.03
CA GLY A 19 -16.00 -18.48 2.46
C GLY A 19 -16.28 -17.02 2.83
N TYR A 20 -15.47 -16.09 2.34
CA TYR A 20 -15.71 -14.65 2.54
C TYR A 20 -17.00 -14.18 1.89
N ASP A 21 -17.31 -14.63 0.66
CA ASP A 21 -18.58 -14.29 0.01
C ASP A 21 -19.78 -14.74 0.83
N PHE A 22 -19.76 -15.96 1.39
CA PHE A 22 -20.86 -16.44 2.25
C PHE A 22 -21.00 -15.66 3.56
N LYS A 23 -19.92 -15.11 4.09
CA LYS A 23 -19.95 -14.26 5.30
C LYS A 23 -20.44 -12.84 5.02
N SER A 24 -20.07 -12.29 3.86
CA SER A 24 -20.25 -10.86 3.58
C SER A 24 -21.41 -10.55 2.62
N THR A 25 -21.97 -11.57 1.97
CA THR A 25 -23.03 -11.40 0.97
C THR A 25 -24.13 -12.47 1.10
N GLU A 26 -25.27 -12.27 0.42
CA GLU A 26 -26.36 -13.24 0.31
C GLU A 26 -26.21 -14.18 -0.90
N ILE A 27 -24.98 -14.41 -1.41
CA ILE A 27 -24.74 -15.27 -2.58
C ILE A 27 -25.35 -16.67 -2.39
N LYS A 28 -26.10 -17.16 -3.37
CA LYS A 28 -26.63 -18.52 -3.32
C LYS A 28 -25.57 -19.56 -3.63
N VAL A 29 -25.72 -20.78 -3.10
CA VAL A 29 -24.76 -21.88 -3.34
C VAL A 29 -24.61 -22.19 -4.83
N LEU A 30 -25.71 -22.09 -5.59
CA LEU A 30 -25.69 -22.25 -7.05
C LEU A 30 -24.78 -21.21 -7.70
N ASP A 31 -24.97 -19.94 -7.37
CA ASP A 31 -24.22 -18.83 -7.98
C ASP A 31 -22.74 -18.89 -7.58
N ALA A 32 -22.45 -19.26 -6.32
CA ALA A 32 -21.09 -19.50 -5.86
C ALA A 32 -20.42 -20.65 -6.62
N SER A 33 -21.13 -21.76 -6.86
CA SER A 33 -20.57 -22.88 -7.63
C SER A 33 -20.14 -22.45 -9.03
N VAL A 34 -20.95 -21.65 -9.72
CA VAL A 34 -20.63 -21.09 -11.03
C VAL A 34 -19.46 -20.09 -10.93
N LYS A 35 -19.54 -19.15 -10.00
CA LYS A 35 -18.51 -18.11 -9.79
C LYS A 35 -17.11 -18.72 -9.58
N TYR A 36 -17.03 -19.82 -8.84
CA TYR A 36 -15.76 -20.46 -8.50
C TYR A 36 -15.37 -21.62 -9.44
N GLY A 37 -16.17 -21.83 -10.50
CA GLY A 37 -15.85 -22.76 -11.60
C GLY A 37 -16.01 -24.22 -11.20
N TYR A 38 -17.07 -24.57 -10.49
CA TYR A 38 -17.48 -25.94 -10.20
C TYR A 38 -18.62 -26.38 -11.13
N ASP A 39 -18.55 -27.62 -11.58
CA ASP A 39 -19.52 -28.20 -12.51
C ASP A 39 -20.94 -28.38 -11.90
N SER A 40 -21.03 -28.39 -10.57
CA SER A 40 -22.32 -28.49 -9.87
C SER A 40 -22.25 -27.92 -8.45
N PRO A 41 -23.39 -27.46 -7.90
CA PRO A 41 -23.52 -27.05 -6.49
C PRO A 41 -23.13 -28.16 -5.51
N THR A 42 -23.37 -29.43 -5.87
CA THR A 42 -23.03 -30.59 -5.04
C THR A 42 -21.51 -30.77 -4.97
N ALA A 43 -20.81 -30.69 -6.10
CA ALA A 43 -19.35 -30.76 -6.15
C ALA A 43 -18.71 -29.60 -5.37
N PHE A 44 -19.22 -28.39 -5.54
CA PHE A 44 -18.81 -27.22 -4.79
C PHE A 44 -19.01 -27.41 -3.27
N THR A 45 -20.21 -27.84 -2.84
CA THR A 45 -20.52 -28.03 -1.41
C THR A 45 -19.59 -29.06 -0.77
N ARG A 46 -19.33 -30.17 -1.43
CA ARG A 46 -18.37 -31.19 -0.95
C ARG A 46 -16.96 -30.62 -0.78
N ALA A 47 -16.49 -29.90 -1.78
CA ALA A 47 -15.17 -29.26 -1.74
C ALA A 47 -15.09 -28.21 -0.62
N PHE A 48 -16.14 -27.41 -0.45
CA PHE A 48 -16.24 -26.39 0.59
C PHE A 48 -16.21 -27.02 1.98
N GLN A 49 -17.01 -28.06 2.21
CA GLN A 49 -17.02 -28.81 3.48
C GLN A 49 -15.66 -29.47 3.78
N SER A 50 -15.05 -30.10 2.78
CA SER A 50 -13.72 -30.70 2.93
C SER A 50 -12.66 -29.67 3.31
N PHE A 51 -12.78 -28.45 2.81
CA PHE A 51 -11.80 -27.39 3.06
C PHE A 51 -12.06 -26.66 4.38
N HIS A 52 -13.30 -26.19 4.64
CA HIS A 52 -13.63 -25.38 5.81
C HIS A 52 -14.06 -26.19 7.03
N GLY A 53 -14.39 -27.49 6.86
CA GLY A 53 -14.96 -28.33 7.93
C GLY A 53 -16.43 -28.06 8.22
N MET A 54 -17.10 -27.23 7.41
CA MET A 54 -18.50 -26.84 7.57
C MET A 54 -19.18 -26.60 6.22
N SER A 55 -20.51 -26.62 6.18
CA SER A 55 -21.27 -26.33 4.97
C SER A 55 -21.25 -24.84 4.61
N PRO A 56 -21.52 -24.45 3.33
CA PRO A 56 -21.68 -23.06 2.93
C PRO A 56 -22.75 -22.29 3.74
N THR A 57 -23.82 -22.96 4.13
CA THR A 57 -24.88 -22.37 4.96
C THR A 57 -24.41 -22.10 6.40
N GLU A 58 -23.62 -22.99 6.97
CA GLU A 58 -23.02 -22.80 8.30
C GLU A 58 -21.99 -21.69 8.31
N ALA A 59 -21.26 -21.51 7.22
CA ALA A 59 -20.26 -20.45 7.05
C ALA A 59 -20.83 -19.02 7.15
N ARG A 60 -22.15 -18.84 6.95
CA ARG A 60 -22.84 -17.55 7.11
C ARG A 60 -22.95 -17.08 8.55
N LYS A 61 -22.90 -18.02 9.51
CA LYS A 61 -23.05 -17.68 10.92
C LYS A 61 -21.89 -16.78 11.35
N GLU A 62 -22.18 -15.76 12.15
CA GLU A 62 -21.19 -14.83 12.69
C GLU A 62 -20.08 -15.57 13.44
N SER A 63 -20.44 -16.60 14.21
CA SER A 63 -19.52 -17.44 14.98
C SER A 63 -18.69 -18.43 14.14
N ALA A 64 -18.95 -18.55 12.82
CA ALA A 64 -18.22 -19.49 11.99
C ALA A 64 -16.76 -19.04 11.78
N VAL A 65 -15.81 -19.91 12.15
CA VAL A 65 -14.38 -19.70 11.90
C VAL A 65 -14.01 -20.38 10.59
N LEU A 66 -13.73 -19.56 9.57
CA LEU A 66 -13.35 -20.05 8.25
C LEU A 66 -11.87 -20.42 8.21
N LYS A 67 -11.57 -21.55 7.56
CA LYS A 67 -10.19 -21.86 7.19
C LYS A 67 -9.76 -20.92 6.07
N VAL A 68 -8.61 -20.28 6.23
CA VAL A 68 -8.03 -19.38 5.23
C VAL A 68 -6.78 -20.04 4.65
N TYR A 69 -6.72 -20.14 3.34
CA TYR A 69 -5.49 -20.46 2.64
C TYR A 69 -4.83 -19.13 2.20
N PRO A 70 -3.63 -18.81 2.68
CA PRO A 70 -3.00 -17.54 2.37
C PRO A 70 -2.75 -17.39 0.87
N ARG A 71 -2.73 -16.16 0.39
CA ARG A 71 -2.29 -15.86 -0.96
C ARG A 71 -0.82 -16.32 -1.07
N MET A 72 -0.51 -17.11 -2.09
CA MET A 72 0.88 -17.44 -2.39
C MET A 72 1.52 -16.18 -2.93
N ASN A 73 2.31 -15.52 -2.10
CA ASN A 73 3.24 -14.54 -2.61
C ASN A 73 4.36 -15.37 -3.23
N PHE A 74 4.56 -15.24 -4.52
CA PHE A 74 5.84 -15.57 -5.10
C PHE A 74 6.77 -14.52 -4.50
N VAL A 75 7.46 -14.89 -3.43
CA VAL A 75 8.55 -14.09 -2.89
C VAL A 75 9.61 -14.11 -3.98
N GLU A 76 9.56 -13.16 -4.90
CA GLU A 76 10.79 -12.61 -5.40
C GLU A 76 11.55 -12.21 -4.14
N ASP A 77 12.80 -12.57 -4.04
CA ASP A 77 13.70 -12.28 -2.92
C ASP A 77 13.57 -10.78 -2.58
N ASN A 78 12.59 -10.49 -1.72
CA ASN A 78 12.20 -9.12 -1.38
C ASN A 78 13.05 -8.71 -0.21
N ASP A 79 14.35 -8.53 -0.46
CA ASP A 79 15.27 -7.89 0.47
C ASP A 79 14.98 -6.38 0.63
N ILE A 80 13.69 -6.04 0.89
CA ILE A 80 13.36 -4.69 1.34
C ILE A 80 13.89 -4.56 2.76
N LYS A 81 15.00 -3.86 2.88
CA LYS A 81 15.57 -3.52 4.18
C LYS A 81 14.68 -2.47 4.83
N TRP A 82 14.43 -2.66 6.11
CA TRP A 82 13.72 -1.66 6.90
C TRP A 82 14.37 -1.48 8.27
N ARG A 83 14.11 -0.33 8.89
CA ARG A 83 14.64 0.05 10.20
C ARG A 83 13.67 0.96 10.92
N VAL A 84 13.82 1.09 12.24
CA VAL A 84 13.11 2.09 13.02
C VAL A 84 14.03 3.29 13.24
N GLU A 85 13.52 4.48 12.95
CA GLU A 85 14.22 5.75 13.21
C GLU A 85 13.30 6.72 13.95
N HIS A 86 13.84 7.43 14.94
CA HIS A 86 13.19 8.61 15.50
C HIS A 86 13.64 9.83 14.72
N LYS A 87 12.70 10.61 14.22
CA LYS A 87 12.98 11.87 13.53
C LYS A 87 12.35 13.03 14.29
N GLU A 88 13.12 14.09 14.44
CA GLU A 88 12.59 15.38 14.87
C GLU A 88 11.54 15.90 13.91
N GLY A 89 10.65 16.75 14.39
CA GLY A 89 9.67 17.40 13.53
C GLY A 89 10.35 18.28 12.47
N PHE A 90 9.78 18.30 11.29
CA PHE A 90 10.28 19.11 10.18
C PHE A 90 9.15 19.68 9.34
N ARG A 91 9.45 20.77 8.68
CA ARG A 91 8.48 21.48 7.83
C ARG A 91 8.76 21.20 6.35
N LEU A 92 7.71 20.88 5.63
CA LEU A 92 7.71 20.72 4.18
C LEU A 92 6.95 21.86 3.51
N LEU A 93 7.35 22.18 2.29
CA LEU A 93 6.66 23.15 1.45
C LEU A 93 6.49 22.52 0.05
N GLY A 94 5.26 22.54 -0.46
CA GLY A 94 4.97 21.89 -1.73
C GLY A 94 3.61 22.23 -2.32
N VAL A 95 3.22 21.44 -3.29
CA VAL A 95 1.92 21.51 -3.95
C VAL A 95 1.04 20.36 -3.50
N ARG A 96 -0.26 20.62 -3.37
CA ARG A 96 -1.25 19.64 -2.90
C ARG A 96 -2.25 19.29 -3.98
N ARG A 97 -2.71 18.04 -3.94
CA ARG A 97 -3.87 17.57 -4.70
C ARG A 97 -4.71 16.62 -3.86
N SER A 98 -6.03 16.86 -3.82
CA SER A 98 -6.97 15.88 -3.28
C SER A 98 -7.19 14.76 -4.31
N ILE A 99 -6.92 13.52 -3.94
CA ILE A 99 -6.93 12.34 -4.80
C ILE A 99 -7.96 11.34 -4.28
N SER A 100 -8.75 10.77 -5.18
CA SER A 100 -9.65 9.66 -4.87
C SER A 100 -8.86 8.37 -4.67
N CYS A 101 -9.19 7.62 -3.60
CA CYS A 101 -8.66 6.29 -3.31
C CYS A 101 -9.63 5.17 -3.74
N ILE A 102 -10.81 5.52 -4.25
CA ILE A 102 -11.85 4.58 -4.63
C ILE A 102 -11.38 3.78 -5.86
N ASN A 103 -11.55 2.46 -5.82
CA ASN A 103 -11.18 1.56 -6.92
C ASN A 103 -9.72 1.69 -7.39
N GLY A 104 -8.81 2.15 -6.54
CA GLY A 104 -7.39 2.29 -6.88
C GLY A 104 -7.07 3.44 -7.84
N GLU A 105 -7.93 4.47 -7.92
CA GLU A 105 -7.69 5.66 -8.75
C GLU A 105 -6.39 6.37 -8.39
N ASN A 106 -5.99 6.35 -7.12
CA ASN A 106 -4.72 6.91 -6.64
C ASN A 106 -3.49 6.35 -7.37
N PHE A 107 -3.49 5.07 -7.77
CA PHE A 107 -2.36 4.48 -8.51
C PHE A 107 -2.11 5.10 -9.89
N ARG A 108 -3.10 5.75 -10.47
CA ARG A 108 -2.98 6.50 -11.71
C ARG A 108 -2.86 7.99 -11.49
N ALA A 109 -3.57 8.53 -10.51
CA ALA A 109 -3.62 9.96 -10.25
C ALA A 109 -2.30 10.50 -9.66
N ILE A 110 -1.63 9.74 -8.78
CA ILE A 110 -0.34 10.15 -8.20
C ILE A 110 0.76 10.29 -9.28
N PRO A 111 1.02 9.28 -10.14
CA PRO A 111 2.00 9.44 -11.22
C PRO A 111 1.65 10.57 -12.20
N ALA A 112 0.37 10.77 -12.50
CA ALA A 112 -0.06 11.86 -13.35
C ALA A 112 0.21 13.23 -12.71
N PHE A 113 0.02 13.36 -11.39
CA PHE A 113 0.33 14.57 -10.64
C PHE A 113 1.83 14.85 -10.60
N TRP A 114 2.67 13.86 -10.40
CA TRP A 114 4.13 14.00 -10.51
C TRP A 114 4.55 14.50 -11.88
N ASN A 115 4.02 13.91 -12.95
CA ASN A 115 4.32 14.34 -14.32
C ASN A 115 3.92 15.79 -14.56
N GLU A 116 2.74 16.22 -14.10
CA GLU A 116 2.29 17.60 -14.23
C GLU A 116 3.21 18.58 -13.49
N VAL A 117 3.56 18.27 -12.24
CA VAL A 117 4.43 19.11 -11.39
C VAL A 117 5.84 19.21 -11.95
N MET A 118 6.32 18.16 -12.60
CA MET A 118 7.59 18.20 -13.36
C MET A 118 7.50 19.11 -14.60
N GLN A 119 6.45 18.94 -15.41
CA GLN A 119 6.31 19.64 -16.69
C GLN A 119 6.03 21.13 -16.52
N ASN A 120 5.30 21.54 -15.49
CA ASN A 120 4.95 22.95 -15.24
C ASN A 120 6.01 23.72 -14.45
N GLY A 121 7.17 23.10 -14.16
CA GLY A 121 8.30 23.72 -13.46
C GLY A 121 8.15 23.85 -11.95
N ARG A 122 7.03 23.38 -11.36
CA ARG A 122 6.82 23.45 -9.91
C ARG A 122 7.80 22.56 -9.13
N LEU A 123 8.17 21.41 -9.67
CA LEU A 123 9.17 20.55 -9.04
C LEU A 123 10.52 21.25 -8.92
N ALA A 124 10.98 21.94 -9.99
CA ALA A 124 12.21 22.71 -9.96
C ALA A 124 12.15 23.85 -8.93
N GLN A 125 11.00 24.51 -8.79
CA GLN A 125 10.77 25.51 -7.76
C GLN A 125 10.89 24.92 -6.35
N ILE A 126 10.25 23.77 -6.07
CA ILE A 126 10.32 23.07 -4.78
C ILE A 126 11.78 22.71 -4.47
N ILE A 127 12.48 22.07 -5.41
CA ILE A 127 13.90 21.69 -5.26
C ILE A 127 14.76 22.91 -4.91
N SER A 128 14.57 24.03 -5.57
CA SER A 128 15.35 25.25 -5.31
C SER A 128 15.20 25.81 -3.89
N TYR A 129 14.11 25.47 -3.20
CA TYR A 129 13.90 25.86 -1.80
C TYR A 129 14.53 24.90 -0.81
N THR A 130 14.88 23.67 -1.24
CA THR A 130 15.32 22.57 -0.38
C THR A 130 16.82 22.28 -0.44
N GLU A 131 17.57 22.87 -1.39
CA GLU A 131 18.99 22.57 -1.66
C GLU A 131 19.92 22.63 -0.43
N SER A 132 19.59 23.43 0.58
CA SER A 132 20.39 23.59 1.80
C SER A 132 19.80 22.89 3.04
N HIS A 133 18.68 22.19 2.91
CA HIS A 133 17.96 21.58 4.05
C HIS A 133 18.12 20.06 4.07
N LYS A 134 18.08 19.49 5.25
CA LYS A 134 18.09 18.02 5.45
C LYS A 134 16.79 17.55 6.08
N PRO A 135 16.31 16.35 5.68
CA PRO A 135 16.83 15.50 4.62
C PRO A 135 16.63 16.13 3.23
N SER A 136 17.69 16.09 2.38
CA SER A 136 17.62 16.57 0.99
C SER A 136 16.77 15.61 0.15
N GLY A 137 16.17 16.10 -0.93
CA GLY A 137 15.32 15.30 -1.82
C GLY A 137 13.90 15.83 -1.92
N THR A 138 13.05 15.06 -2.54
CA THR A 138 11.62 15.34 -2.70
C THR A 138 10.77 14.34 -1.91
N PHE A 139 9.59 14.79 -1.53
CA PHE A 139 8.67 14.03 -0.67
C PHE A 139 7.31 13.89 -1.33
N GLY A 140 6.75 12.69 -1.34
CA GLY A 140 5.34 12.42 -1.47
C GLY A 140 4.75 12.27 -0.08
N VAL A 141 3.73 13.05 0.29
CA VAL A 141 3.12 12.99 1.63
C VAL A 141 1.65 12.67 1.51
N PHE A 142 1.23 11.66 2.26
CA PHE A 142 -0.15 11.16 2.29
C PHE A 142 -0.81 11.65 3.57
N GLY A 143 -1.88 12.42 3.46
CA GLY A 143 -2.58 12.91 4.64
C GLY A 143 -4.07 13.12 4.41
N ASN A 144 -4.78 13.48 5.48
CA ASN A 144 -6.19 13.85 5.46
C ASN A 144 -7.09 12.84 4.75
N TYR A 145 -7.03 11.58 5.14
CA TYR A 145 -7.93 10.54 4.62
C TYR A 145 -9.37 10.79 5.10
N GLN A 146 -10.23 11.18 4.18
CA GLN A 146 -11.64 11.39 4.45
C GLN A 146 -12.50 11.04 3.24
N ASP A 147 -13.61 10.35 3.46
CA ASP A 147 -14.63 10.03 2.42
C ASP A 147 -14.06 9.39 1.15
N GLY A 148 -13.09 8.47 1.30
CA GLY A 148 -12.43 7.79 0.19
C GLY A 148 -11.50 8.67 -0.63
N ARG A 149 -11.10 9.81 -0.08
CA ARG A 149 -10.11 10.74 -0.65
C ARG A 149 -8.96 10.95 0.31
N MET A 150 -7.83 11.36 -0.23
CA MET A 150 -6.67 11.79 0.54
C MET A 150 -6.08 13.07 -0.07
N ASP A 151 -5.40 13.85 0.74
CA ASP A 151 -4.53 14.89 0.25
C ASP A 151 -3.15 14.30 -0.02
N TYR A 152 -2.66 14.46 -1.24
CA TYR A 152 -1.30 14.08 -1.61
C TYR A 152 -0.49 15.30 -1.93
N TYR A 153 0.69 15.39 -1.32
CA TYR A 153 1.60 16.52 -1.52
C TYR A 153 2.87 16.07 -2.22
N ILE A 154 3.39 16.93 -3.09
CA ILE A 154 4.75 16.84 -3.63
C ILE A 154 5.50 18.02 -3.04
N ALA A 155 6.50 17.77 -2.19
CA ALA A 155 7.08 18.78 -1.33
C ALA A 155 8.59 18.59 -1.12
N GLY A 156 9.21 19.55 -0.45
CA GLY A 156 10.58 19.46 0.02
C GLY A 156 10.78 20.16 1.36
N VAL A 157 11.81 19.79 2.12
CA VAL A 157 12.11 20.35 3.44
C VAL A 157 12.62 21.78 3.30
N THR A 158 12.01 22.74 3.98
CA THR A 158 12.45 24.13 4.00
C THR A 158 11.82 24.95 5.11
N ASP A 159 12.57 25.91 5.66
CA ASP A 159 12.07 26.91 6.63
C ASP A 159 11.56 28.18 5.93
N ARG A 160 11.63 28.26 4.61
CA ARG A 160 11.17 29.43 3.86
C ARG A 160 9.64 29.60 4.01
N PRO A 161 9.14 30.84 4.04
CA PRO A 161 7.70 31.08 4.04
C PRO A 161 7.07 30.55 2.74
N ALA A 162 5.81 30.13 2.85
CA ALA A 162 5.06 29.65 1.70
C ALA A 162 4.95 30.74 0.62
N GLY A 163 5.48 30.43 -0.55
CA GLY A 163 5.36 31.29 -1.74
C GLY A 163 4.02 31.06 -2.45
N ARG A 164 3.77 31.84 -3.53
CA ARG A 164 2.53 31.75 -4.31
C ARG A 164 2.30 30.32 -4.84
N GLY A 165 1.18 29.69 -4.42
CA GLY A 165 0.76 28.37 -4.87
C GLY A 165 1.54 27.20 -4.27
N LEU A 166 2.25 27.43 -3.16
CA LEU A 166 2.84 26.38 -2.32
C LEU A 166 2.18 26.40 -0.97
N GLU A 167 1.98 25.22 -0.38
CA GLU A 167 1.40 25.00 0.92
C GLU A 167 2.43 24.40 1.88
N ALA A 168 2.39 24.79 3.14
CA ALA A 168 3.24 24.24 4.17
C ALA A 168 2.58 23.06 4.85
N ILE A 169 3.39 22.07 5.21
CA ILE A 169 3.00 20.88 5.97
C ILE A 169 3.97 20.74 7.12
N GLU A 170 3.44 20.68 8.35
CA GLU A 170 4.24 20.39 9.54
C GLU A 170 4.20 18.88 9.81
N ILE A 171 5.36 18.25 9.85
CA ILE A 171 5.52 16.86 10.22
C ILE A 171 5.97 16.82 11.68
N PRO A 172 5.18 16.26 12.60
CA PRO A 172 5.56 16.20 14.01
C PRO A 172 6.72 15.25 14.25
N PRO A 173 7.44 15.36 15.39
CA PRO A 173 8.39 14.35 15.82
C PRO A 173 7.70 12.99 15.96
N ALA A 174 8.27 11.94 15.40
CA ALA A 174 7.70 10.60 15.45
C ALA A 174 8.76 9.50 15.34
N ALA A 175 8.39 8.28 15.73
CA ALA A 175 9.09 7.08 15.34
C ALA A 175 8.58 6.61 13.98
N TRP A 176 9.48 6.16 13.14
CA TRP A 176 9.21 5.77 11.77
C TRP A 176 9.75 4.38 11.47
N ALA A 177 8.93 3.52 10.90
CA ALA A 177 9.42 2.37 10.16
C ALA A 177 9.79 2.84 8.75
N VAL A 178 11.08 2.79 8.43
CA VAL A 178 11.66 3.29 7.18
C VAL A 178 12.07 2.12 6.30
N PHE A 179 11.51 2.04 5.10
CA PHE A 179 11.73 0.98 4.12
C PHE A 179 12.59 1.51 2.97
N GLU A 180 13.74 0.88 2.75
CA GLU A 180 14.66 1.25 1.68
C GLU A 180 14.23 0.60 0.36
N CYS A 181 13.96 1.43 -0.66
CA CYS A 181 13.57 1.00 -1.99
C CYS A 181 14.67 1.43 -2.98
N VAL A 182 15.38 0.45 -3.55
CA VAL A 182 16.47 0.69 -4.50
C VAL A 182 16.08 0.19 -5.87
N GLY A 183 16.29 1.02 -6.89
CA GLY A 183 16.02 0.72 -8.28
C GLY A 183 15.22 1.79 -9.01
N PRO A 184 14.93 1.56 -10.30
CA PRO A 184 14.26 2.54 -11.15
C PRO A 184 12.81 2.78 -10.73
N MET A 185 12.40 4.06 -10.82
CA MET A 185 11.03 4.49 -10.53
C MET A 185 10.08 4.24 -11.72
N PRO A 186 8.81 3.89 -11.50
CA PRO A 186 8.15 3.74 -10.19
C PRO A 186 8.25 2.32 -9.60
N GLY A 187 8.96 1.39 -10.24
CA GLY A 187 8.99 -0.02 -9.89
C GLY A 187 9.48 -0.27 -8.45
N ALA A 188 10.56 0.40 -8.04
CA ALA A 188 11.16 0.22 -6.72
C ALA A 188 10.21 0.61 -5.58
N ILE A 189 9.59 1.79 -5.64
CA ILE A 189 8.67 2.25 -4.59
C ILE A 189 7.38 1.41 -4.56
N GLN A 190 6.87 0.96 -5.71
CA GLN A 190 5.71 0.09 -5.78
C GLN A 190 5.99 -1.30 -5.18
N LYS A 191 7.23 -1.81 -5.34
CA LYS A 191 7.68 -3.03 -4.68
C LYS A 191 7.71 -2.85 -3.16
N GLY A 192 8.21 -1.71 -2.68
CA GLY A 192 8.21 -1.34 -1.25
C GLY A 192 6.80 -1.32 -0.66
N TRP A 193 5.86 -0.63 -1.29
CA TRP A 193 4.45 -0.59 -0.86
C TRP A 193 3.79 -1.97 -0.85
N ARG A 194 4.11 -2.81 -1.82
CA ARG A 194 3.60 -4.18 -1.87
C ARG A 194 4.10 -5.02 -0.70
N PHE A 195 5.40 -4.98 -0.45
CA PHE A 195 6.02 -5.64 0.72
C PHE A 195 5.38 -5.16 2.03
N LEU A 196 5.22 -3.85 2.20
CA LEU A 196 4.62 -3.25 3.38
C LEU A 196 3.19 -3.78 3.61
N ASN A 197 2.33 -3.71 2.60
CA ASN A 197 0.91 -4.05 2.73
C ASN A 197 0.63 -5.56 2.76
N GLU A 198 1.44 -6.39 2.10
CA GLU A 198 1.19 -7.82 1.95
C GLU A 198 1.96 -8.69 2.96
N GLU A 199 3.07 -8.19 3.49
CA GLU A 199 3.98 -8.96 4.34
C GLU A 199 4.27 -8.29 5.68
N TRP A 200 4.75 -7.04 5.66
CA TRP A 200 5.26 -6.37 6.86
C TRP A 200 4.17 -6.10 7.89
N VAL A 201 3.03 -5.54 7.49
CA VAL A 201 1.89 -5.24 8.38
C VAL A 201 1.36 -6.51 9.08
N ILE A 202 1.44 -7.66 8.40
CA ILE A 202 0.99 -8.94 8.99
C ILE A 202 2.00 -9.46 10.02
N LYS A 203 3.30 -9.26 9.75
CA LYS A 203 4.40 -9.83 10.54
C LYS A 203 4.77 -8.96 11.74
N TYR A 204 4.62 -7.65 11.61
CA TYR A 204 5.02 -6.67 12.61
C TYR A 204 3.82 -5.79 12.99
N PRO A 205 3.12 -6.11 14.10
CA PRO A 205 1.91 -5.39 14.52
C PRO A 205 2.26 -4.09 15.24
N PHE A 206 2.81 -3.12 14.53
CA PHE A 206 2.95 -1.75 15.05
C PHE A 206 1.63 -1.00 14.88
N ASP A 207 1.27 -0.21 15.88
CA ASP A 207 0.18 0.75 15.75
C ASP A 207 0.65 1.97 14.96
N HIS A 208 -0.21 2.49 14.10
CA HIS A 208 0.07 3.66 13.29
C HIS A 208 -0.07 4.93 14.15
N ALA A 209 0.95 5.79 14.16
CA ALA A 209 0.87 7.08 14.83
C ALA A 209 0.02 8.07 14.01
N ASP A 210 -0.57 9.07 14.68
CA ASP A 210 -1.33 10.15 14.02
C ASP A 210 -0.39 11.15 13.33
N CYS A 211 0.18 10.68 12.22
CA CYS A 211 1.13 11.43 11.40
C CYS A 211 0.99 10.96 9.93
N PRO A 212 1.23 11.83 8.94
CA PRO A 212 1.18 11.45 7.53
C PRO A 212 2.20 10.36 7.17
N GLU A 213 1.83 9.44 6.27
CA GLU A 213 2.79 8.55 5.62
C GLU A 213 3.61 9.31 4.58
N ILE A 214 4.86 8.91 4.38
CA ILE A 214 5.80 9.66 3.54
C ILE A 214 6.51 8.71 2.56
N GLU A 215 6.63 9.16 1.33
CA GLU A 215 7.60 8.67 0.35
C GLU A 215 8.72 9.70 0.25
N TRP A 216 9.97 9.26 0.42
CA TRP A 216 11.14 10.09 0.20
C TRP A 216 11.88 9.64 -1.06
N TYR A 217 12.34 10.61 -1.84
CA TYR A 217 13.02 10.42 -3.10
C TYR A 217 14.34 11.15 -3.11
N SER A 218 15.45 10.42 -3.30
CA SER A 218 16.77 11.04 -3.39
C SER A 218 16.92 11.96 -4.61
N ALA A 219 17.89 12.84 -4.55
CA ALA A 219 18.31 13.57 -5.74
C ALA A 219 18.98 12.62 -6.75
N GLY A 220 18.87 12.91 -8.04
CA GLY A 220 19.56 12.15 -9.08
C GLY A 220 18.64 11.60 -10.17
N ASN A 221 19.14 10.61 -10.91
CA ASN A 221 18.41 9.98 -12.00
C ASN A 221 17.46 8.90 -11.44
N SER A 222 16.17 9.18 -11.40
CA SER A 222 15.15 8.26 -10.89
C SER A 222 14.99 6.96 -11.72
N PHE A 223 15.62 6.84 -12.86
CA PHE A 223 15.63 5.64 -13.70
C PHE A 223 16.89 4.78 -13.53
N ALA A 224 17.82 5.18 -12.65
CA ALA A 224 19.03 4.42 -12.39
C ALA A 224 18.74 3.18 -11.53
N GLU A 225 19.49 2.10 -11.75
CA GLU A 225 19.36 0.83 -11.01
C GLU A 225 19.73 0.98 -9.52
N ASP A 226 20.53 1.97 -9.17
CA ASP A 226 20.96 2.29 -7.80
C ASP A 226 20.21 3.49 -7.21
N TYR A 227 19.14 3.96 -7.86
CA TYR A 227 18.34 5.07 -7.35
C TYR A 227 17.69 4.69 -6.01
N LYS A 228 17.75 5.61 -5.05
CA LYS A 228 17.25 5.38 -3.69
C LYS A 228 15.97 6.16 -3.46
N SER A 229 14.97 5.45 -2.94
CA SER A 229 13.75 6.01 -2.39
C SER A 229 13.40 5.27 -1.09
N GLU A 230 12.58 5.87 -0.27
CA GLU A 230 12.14 5.25 0.99
C GLU A 230 10.64 5.45 1.20
N ILE A 231 10.02 4.51 1.92
CA ILE A 231 8.68 4.67 2.48
C ILE A 231 8.84 4.81 3.98
N TRP A 232 8.22 5.81 4.58
CA TRP A 232 8.25 6.07 6.01
C TRP A 232 6.84 5.94 6.57
N ILE A 233 6.63 4.96 7.44
CA ILE A 233 5.37 4.70 8.12
C ILE A 233 5.52 5.16 9.57
N PRO A 234 4.68 6.08 10.05
CA PRO A 234 4.74 6.54 11.43
C PRO A 234 4.19 5.45 12.35
N ILE A 235 4.95 5.12 13.41
CA ILE A 235 4.62 4.06 14.36
C ILE A 235 4.62 4.57 15.80
N LEU A 236 3.80 3.91 16.67
CA LEU A 236 3.76 4.16 18.12
C LEU A 236 4.74 3.27 18.86
#